data_4488cda7e04588e3a90dcebfbce6e502
#
_entry.id   4488cda7e04588e3a90dcebfbce6e502
#
_cell.length_a   1.000
_cell.length_b   1.000
_cell.length_c   1.000
_cell.angle_alpha   90.00
_cell.angle_beta   90.00
_cell.angle_gamma   90.00
#
_symmetry.space_group_name_H-M   'P 1'
#
loop_
_entity.id
_entity.type
_entity.pdbx_description
1 polymer ?
#
loop_
_entity_poly.entity_id
_entity_poly.type
_entity_poly.pdbx_seq_one_letter_code
_entity_poly.pdbx_strand_id
1 'polypeptide(L)'
;FHPRSIYGVSKVFAYHSTVHYREAYGIFASNGILFNHESPRRGPTFVTKKIVQGLVRIKKGLQNKLTLGNLYAVRDWGHAKDYAISMWKILQYKKPDDWVIATNKDQTVKKFIDIVSNKLDISLKWRGKGINEKGIDKDSGKIIIDLNKKHFRPSEVDFLRGDFSKARKHLKWSPQISTDDLIDDMIREELSIY
;
A
#
# COMPACT_ATOMS: atom_id res chain seq x y z
N PHE A 1 17.43 -12.94 -4.02
CA PHE A 1 16.94 -11.55 -4.09
C PHE A 1 17.06 -10.99 -5.51
N HIS A 2 15.99 -10.33 -5.98
CA HIS A 2 15.98 -9.67 -7.31
C HIS A 2 15.37 -8.27 -7.17
N PRO A 3 16.13 -7.28 -6.65
CA PRO A 3 15.62 -5.92 -6.47
C PRO A 3 15.30 -5.26 -7.82
N ARG A 4 14.13 -4.65 -7.92
CA ARG A 4 13.62 -4.01 -9.14
C ARG A 4 13.79 -2.49 -9.15
N SER A 5 14.55 -1.95 -8.19
CA SER A 5 14.83 -0.51 -8.08
C SER A 5 16.08 -0.29 -7.22
N ILE A 6 16.69 0.89 -7.33
CA ILE A 6 17.80 1.29 -6.44
C ILE A 6 17.35 1.29 -4.97
N TYR A 7 16.11 1.70 -4.69
CA TYR A 7 15.52 1.54 -3.37
C TYR A 7 15.51 0.06 -2.92
N GLY A 8 15.08 -0.85 -3.79
CA GLY A 8 15.12 -2.29 -3.50
C GLY A 8 16.55 -2.78 -3.21
N VAL A 9 17.56 -2.33 -3.98
CA VAL A 9 18.97 -2.64 -3.72
C VAL A 9 19.39 -2.17 -2.33
N SER A 10 19.05 -0.95 -1.93
CA SER A 10 19.38 -0.43 -0.60
C SER A 10 18.74 -1.24 0.53
N LYS A 11 17.52 -1.76 0.32
CA LYS A 11 16.84 -2.63 1.29
C LYS A 11 17.46 -4.03 1.38
N VAL A 12 17.94 -4.59 0.28
CA VAL A 12 18.71 -5.85 0.29
C VAL A 12 20.04 -5.65 1.04
N PHE A 13 20.72 -4.54 0.81
CA PHE A 13 21.94 -4.19 1.57
C PHE A 13 21.64 -4.08 3.07
N ALA A 14 20.61 -3.34 3.47
CA ALA A 14 20.23 -3.20 4.88
C ALA A 14 19.86 -4.54 5.52
N TYR A 15 19.15 -5.41 4.78
CA TYR A 15 18.84 -6.77 5.25
C TYR A 15 20.11 -7.56 5.60
N HIS A 16 21.05 -7.65 4.66
CA HIS A 16 22.29 -8.41 4.87
C HIS A 16 23.19 -7.76 5.93
N SER A 17 23.22 -6.43 6.02
CA SER A 17 23.94 -5.75 7.10
C SER A 17 23.38 -6.13 8.48
N THR A 18 22.05 -6.16 8.64
CA THR A 18 21.40 -6.60 9.87
C THR A 18 21.77 -8.04 10.23
N VAL A 19 21.75 -8.95 9.24
CA VAL A 19 22.16 -10.36 9.43
C VAL A 19 23.62 -10.43 9.87
N HIS A 20 24.51 -9.71 9.18
CA HIS A 20 25.94 -9.69 9.49
C HIS A 20 26.20 -9.21 10.92
N TYR A 21 25.63 -8.08 11.36
CA TYR A 21 25.81 -7.57 12.70
C TYR A 21 25.25 -8.51 13.77
N ARG A 22 24.15 -9.16 13.50
CA ARG A 22 23.57 -10.18 14.37
C ARG A 22 24.51 -11.36 14.57
N GLU A 23 25.10 -11.88 13.50
CA GLU A 23 25.92 -13.09 13.52
C GLU A 23 27.36 -12.81 14.00
N ALA A 24 27.98 -11.74 13.52
CA ALA A 24 29.36 -11.44 13.81
C ALA A 24 29.58 -10.82 15.21
N TYR A 25 28.59 -10.06 15.70
CA TYR A 25 28.75 -9.28 16.93
C TYR A 25 27.74 -9.66 18.04
N GLY A 26 26.88 -10.64 17.81
CA GLY A 26 25.87 -11.08 18.78
C GLY A 26 24.83 -10.01 19.14
N ILE A 27 24.66 -8.99 18.29
CA ILE A 27 23.69 -7.91 18.51
C ILE A 27 22.26 -8.46 18.33
N PHE A 28 21.34 -8.07 19.20
CA PHE A 28 19.92 -8.36 19.01
C PHE A 28 19.37 -7.50 17.85
N ALA A 29 19.64 -7.92 16.62
CA ALA A 29 19.22 -7.25 15.39
C ALA A 29 18.25 -8.13 14.60
N SER A 30 17.05 -7.66 14.38
CA SER A 30 15.99 -8.36 13.66
C SER A 30 15.59 -7.59 12.40
N ASN A 31 15.32 -8.31 11.31
CA ASN A 31 14.72 -7.72 10.12
C ASN A 31 13.20 -7.80 10.18
N GLY A 32 12.54 -6.66 9.94
CA GLY A 32 11.14 -6.59 9.58
C GLY A 32 10.98 -6.42 8.07
N ILE A 33 10.55 -7.45 7.38
CA ILE A 33 10.23 -7.39 5.95
C ILE A 33 8.79 -6.92 5.84
N LEU A 34 8.61 -5.60 5.87
CA LEU A 34 7.31 -4.96 5.95
C LEU A 34 6.72 -4.77 4.56
N PHE A 35 5.56 -5.36 4.32
CA PHE A 35 4.77 -5.10 3.12
C PHE A 35 4.16 -3.69 3.18
N ASN A 36 3.47 -3.27 2.12
CA ASN A 36 2.96 -1.91 2.06
C ASN A 36 2.02 -1.61 3.24
N HIS A 37 2.34 -0.59 4.00
CA HIS A 37 1.54 -0.17 5.15
C HIS A 37 1.16 1.29 5.02
N GLU A 38 -0.12 1.54 5.18
CA GLU A 38 -0.78 2.77 4.83
C GLU A 38 -1.48 3.37 6.06
N SER A 39 -1.75 4.67 5.99
CA SER A 39 -2.52 5.38 7.01
C SER A 39 -2.90 6.77 6.48
N PRO A 40 -3.71 7.55 7.22
CA PRO A 40 -3.93 8.97 6.93
C PRO A 40 -2.64 9.79 6.77
N ARG A 41 -1.57 9.39 7.46
CA ARG A 41 -0.24 10.04 7.41
C ARG A 41 0.63 9.59 6.23
N ARG A 42 0.13 8.74 5.33
CA ARG A 42 0.90 8.31 4.15
C ARG A 42 1.24 9.51 3.27
N GLY A 43 2.47 9.55 2.74
CA GLY A 43 2.92 10.62 1.85
C GLY A 43 2.06 10.73 0.57
N PRO A 44 1.83 11.94 0.04
CA PRO A 44 0.88 12.18 -1.06
C PRO A 44 1.31 11.59 -2.40
N THR A 45 2.58 11.21 -2.56
CA THR A 45 3.11 10.57 -3.77
C THR A 45 2.82 9.07 -3.85
N PHE A 46 2.41 8.45 -2.74
CA PHE A 46 2.06 7.04 -2.72
C PHE A 46 0.65 6.80 -3.26
N VAL A 47 0.50 5.69 -3.99
CA VAL A 47 -0.71 5.41 -4.79
C VAL A 47 -2.00 5.42 -3.97
N THR A 48 -2.03 4.85 -2.79
CA THR A 48 -3.20 4.81 -1.91
C THR A 48 -3.62 6.21 -1.46
N LYS A 49 -2.68 7.00 -0.94
CA LYS A 49 -2.94 8.39 -0.53
C LYS A 49 -3.35 9.25 -1.72
N LYS A 50 -2.66 9.10 -2.85
CA LYS A 50 -2.98 9.80 -4.10
C LYS A 50 -4.41 9.51 -4.57
N ILE A 51 -4.87 8.26 -4.46
CA ILE A 51 -6.23 7.86 -4.84
C ILE A 51 -7.26 8.50 -3.90
N VAL A 52 -7.09 8.33 -2.59
CA VAL A 52 -8.03 8.88 -1.60
C VAL A 52 -8.12 10.40 -1.74
N GLN A 53 -6.98 11.09 -1.72
CA GLN A 53 -6.92 12.54 -1.86
C GLN A 53 -7.55 13.01 -3.19
N GLY A 54 -7.19 12.36 -4.31
CA GLY A 54 -7.71 12.73 -5.62
C GLY A 54 -9.22 12.58 -5.72
N LEU A 55 -9.78 11.47 -5.21
CA LEU A 55 -11.21 11.21 -5.25
C LEU A 55 -11.99 12.11 -4.28
N VAL A 56 -11.48 12.39 -3.09
CA VAL A 56 -12.07 13.37 -2.17
C VAL A 56 -12.09 14.76 -2.82
N ARG A 57 -11.02 15.20 -3.43
CA ARG A 57 -10.96 16.49 -4.12
C ARG A 57 -11.90 16.55 -5.34
N ILE A 58 -12.09 15.44 -6.05
CA ILE A 58 -13.07 15.36 -7.15
C ILE A 58 -14.49 15.49 -6.58
N LYS A 59 -14.81 14.77 -5.50
CA LYS A 59 -16.11 14.87 -4.82
C LYS A 59 -16.42 16.30 -4.35
N LYS A 60 -15.40 17.02 -3.88
CA LYS A 60 -15.51 18.42 -3.43
C LYS A 60 -15.44 19.46 -4.58
N GLY A 61 -15.30 19.04 -5.83
CA GLY A 61 -15.19 19.94 -6.99
C GLY A 61 -13.85 20.67 -7.09
N LEU A 62 -12.84 20.30 -6.31
CA LEU A 62 -11.50 20.92 -6.25
C LEU A 62 -10.55 20.34 -7.30
N GLN A 63 -10.92 19.24 -7.94
CA GLN A 63 -10.14 18.56 -8.95
C GLN A 63 -11.06 17.91 -9.97
N ASN A 64 -10.71 17.97 -11.25
CA ASN A 64 -11.54 17.38 -12.29
C ASN A 64 -11.17 15.92 -12.59
N LYS A 65 -9.91 15.54 -12.42
CA LYS A 65 -9.41 14.24 -12.88
C LYS A 65 -8.20 13.78 -12.07
N LEU A 66 -8.15 12.48 -11.78
CA LEU A 66 -6.99 11.81 -11.18
C LEU A 66 -6.25 11.02 -12.27
N THR A 67 -4.94 11.26 -12.43
CA THR A 67 -4.09 10.55 -13.40
C THR A 67 -3.18 9.58 -12.67
N LEU A 68 -3.21 8.30 -13.12
CA LEU A 68 -2.50 7.18 -12.50
C LEU A 68 -1.63 6.43 -13.52
N GLY A 69 -0.89 5.43 -13.04
CA GLY A 69 -0.14 4.47 -13.83
C GLY A 69 -0.88 3.13 -13.96
N ASN A 70 -0.20 2.03 -13.56
CA ASN A 70 -0.73 0.67 -13.67
C ASN A 70 -1.87 0.41 -12.67
N LEU A 71 -3.07 0.17 -13.19
CA LEU A 71 -4.26 -0.18 -12.40
C LEU A 71 -4.27 -1.64 -11.93
N TYR A 72 -3.51 -2.50 -12.58
CA TYR A 72 -3.54 -3.94 -12.37
C TYR A 72 -2.42 -4.47 -11.46
N ALA A 73 -1.51 -3.59 -11.04
CA ALA A 73 -0.52 -3.95 -10.05
C ALA A 73 -1.23 -4.42 -8.76
N VAL A 74 -0.84 -5.62 -8.30
CA VAL A 74 -1.40 -6.26 -7.11
C VAL A 74 -0.51 -5.98 -5.90
N ARG A 75 -1.13 -5.54 -4.81
CA ARG A 75 -0.41 -5.19 -3.57
C ARG A 75 -1.13 -5.74 -2.35
N ASP A 76 -0.34 -6.03 -1.34
CA ASP A 76 -0.79 -6.32 0.02
C ASP A 76 -0.66 -5.01 0.82
N TRP A 77 -1.80 -4.43 1.21
CA TRP A 77 -1.85 -3.19 1.99
C TRP A 77 -2.42 -3.43 3.38
N GLY A 78 -1.64 -3.10 4.39
CA GLY A 78 -2.08 -3.14 5.79
C GLY A 78 -2.08 -1.76 6.44
N HIS A 79 -2.61 -1.65 7.64
CA HIS A 79 -2.63 -0.41 8.40
C HIS A 79 -1.32 -0.21 9.18
N ALA A 80 -0.73 0.98 9.12
CA ALA A 80 0.56 1.29 9.76
C ALA A 80 0.57 1.07 11.29
N LYS A 81 -0.57 1.21 11.97
CA LYS A 81 -0.69 0.92 13.41
C LYS A 81 -0.37 -0.56 13.73
N ASP A 82 -0.89 -1.50 12.93
CA ASP A 82 -0.61 -2.92 13.10
C ASP A 82 0.88 -3.22 12.88
N TYR A 83 1.48 -2.56 11.90
CA TYR A 83 2.90 -2.73 11.60
C TYR A 83 3.80 -2.16 12.73
N ALA A 84 3.43 -1.03 13.32
CA ALA A 84 4.14 -0.49 14.49
C ALA A 84 4.10 -1.46 15.68
N ILE A 85 2.93 -2.09 15.93
CA ILE A 85 2.80 -3.12 16.97
C ILE A 85 3.70 -4.32 16.66
N SER A 86 3.84 -4.71 15.38
CA SER A 86 4.72 -5.82 14.99
C SER A 86 6.19 -5.52 15.31
N MET A 87 6.66 -4.30 15.09
CA MET A 87 8.03 -3.89 15.40
C MET A 87 8.34 -4.06 16.89
N TRP A 88 7.42 -3.63 17.76
CA TRP A 88 7.54 -3.84 19.19
C TRP A 88 7.59 -5.33 19.55
N LYS A 89 6.68 -6.14 19.01
CA LYS A 89 6.64 -7.60 19.26
C LYS A 89 7.89 -8.32 18.79
N ILE A 90 8.49 -7.90 17.66
CA ILE A 90 9.75 -8.44 17.16
C ILE A 90 10.87 -8.26 18.20
N LEU A 91 10.94 -7.09 18.83
CA LEU A 91 11.94 -6.80 19.85
C LEU A 91 11.67 -7.52 21.19
N GLN A 92 10.46 -7.98 21.44
CA GLN A 92 10.12 -8.78 22.63
C GLN A 92 10.32 -10.29 22.41
N TYR A 93 10.69 -10.72 21.20
CA TYR A 93 10.90 -12.13 20.95
C TYR A 93 12.22 -12.61 21.58
N LYS A 94 12.28 -13.90 21.95
CA LYS A 94 13.38 -14.50 22.71
C LYS A 94 14.75 -14.47 22.03
N LYS A 95 14.79 -14.28 20.71
CA LYS A 95 16.02 -14.20 19.89
C LYS A 95 15.79 -13.34 18.66
N PRO A 96 16.84 -12.70 18.12
CA PRO A 96 16.71 -11.96 16.87
C PRO A 96 16.44 -12.90 15.70
N ASP A 97 15.60 -12.46 14.76
CA ASP A 97 15.20 -13.25 13.58
C ASP A 97 14.65 -12.32 12.48
N ASP A 98 14.31 -12.89 11.32
CA ASP A 98 13.73 -12.18 10.19
C ASP A 98 12.23 -12.47 10.09
N TRP A 99 11.43 -11.41 9.93
CA TRP A 99 9.97 -11.47 10.05
C TRP A 99 9.29 -10.81 8.85
N VAL A 100 8.47 -11.57 8.15
CA VAL A 100 7.52 -11.00 7.17
C VAL A 100 6.31 -10.47 7.91
N ILE A 101 5.99 -9.19 7.68
CA ILE A 101 4.82 -8.50 8.21
C ILE A 101 3.96 -8.06 7.03
N ALA A 102 2.79 -8.65 6.93
CA ALA A 102 1.89 -8.51 5.79
C ALA A 102 0.46 -8.81 6.22
N THR A 103 -0.51 -8.64 5.33
CA THR A 103 -1.91 -8.99 5.61
C THR A 103 -2.32 -10.34 5.01
N ASN A 104 -1.54 -10.87 4.06
CA ASN A 104 -1.89 -12.01 3.21
C ASN A 104 -3.18 -11.78 2.40
N LYS A 105 -3.57 -10.52 2.24
CA LYS A 105 -4.69 -10.10 1.41
C LYS A 105 -4.16 -9.17 0.33
N ASP A 106 -4.40 -9.54 -0.89
CA ASP A 106 -3.94 -8.79 -2.05
C ASP A 106 -5.12 -8.20 -2.82
N GLN A 107 -4.89 -7.04 -3.41
CA GLN A 107 -5.86 -6.40 -4.29
C GLN A 107 -5.16 -5.53 -5.33
N THR A 108 -5.83 -5.30 -6.45
CA THR A 108 -5.35 -4.41 -7.50
C THR A 108 -5.55 -2.94 -7.12
N VAL A 109 -4.75 -2.06 -7.71
CA VAL A 109 -4.96 -0.61 -7.63
C VAL A 109 -6.37 -0.24 -8.09
N LYS A 110 -6.86 -0.87 -9.16
CA LYS A 110 -8.24 -0.67 -9.66
C LYS A 110 -9.30 -0.99 -8.61
N LYS A 111 -9.16 -2.13 -7.93
CA LYS A 111 -10.09 -2.53 -6.87
C LYS A 111 -10.08 -1.54 -5.70
N PHE A 112 -8.90 -1.02 -5.35
CA PHE A 112 -8.77 0.01 -4.32
C PHE A 112 -9.52 1.30 -4.73
N ILE A 113 -9.40 1.73 -6.00
CA ILE A 113 -10.16 2.88 -6.53
C ILE A 113 -11.67 2.64 -6.43
N ASP A 114 -12.14 1.44 -6.82
CA ASP A 114 -13.56 1.10 -6.77
C ASP A 114 -14.11 1.19 -5.34
N ILE A 115 -13.36 0.68 -4.35
CA ILE A 115 -13.77 0.75 -2.93
C ILE A 115 -13.83 2.20 -2.46
N VAL A 116 -12.79 3.00 -2.71
CA VAL A 116 -12.75 4.42 -2.31
C VAL A 116 -13.88 5.20 -2.98
N SER A 117 -14.12 4.97 -4.28
CA SER A 117 -15.19 5.64 -5.03
C SER A 117 -16.56 5.32 -4.44
N ASN A 118 -16.84 4.04 -4.16
CA ASN A 118 -18.11 3.61 -3.57
C ASN A 118 -18.33 4.26 -2.19
N LYS A 119 -17.29 4.33 -1.35
CA LYS A 119 -17.36 4.98 -0.03
C LYS A 119 -17.57 6.51 -0.12
N LEU A 120 -17.25 7.10 -1.24
CA LEU A 120 -17.48 8.52 -1.53
C LEU A 120 -18.77 8.76 -2.36
N ASP A 121 -19.62 7.77 -2.55
CA ASP A 121 -20.83 7.83 -3.41
C ASP A 121 -20.51 8.28 -4.85
N ILE A 122 -19.36 7.87 -5.36
CA ILE A 122 -18.95 8.10 -6.76
C ILE A 122 -19.21 6.81 -7.54
N SER A 123 -20.17 6.81 -8.44
CA SER A 123 -20.52 5.66 -9.29
C SER A 123 -19.57 5.55 -10.48
N LEU A 124 -18.53 4.72 -10.38
CA LEU A 124 -17.58 4.53 -11.48
C LEU A 124 -18.08 3.52 -12.53
N LYS A 125 -17.82 3.84 -13.80
CA LYS A 125 -17.87 2.91 -14.94
C LYS A 125 -16.51 2.92 -15.65
N TRP A 126 -15.92 1.74 -15.84
CA TRP A 126 -14.68 1.60 -16.58
C TRP A 126 -14.95 1.40 -18.08
N ARG A 127 -14.18 2.09 -18.93
CA ARG A 127 -14.24 1.99 -20.41
C ARG A 127 -12.81 1.95 -20.98
N GLY A 128 -12.62 1.11 -22.00
CA GLY A 128 -11.32 0.93 -22.65
C GLY A 128 -10.52 -0.20 -22.01
N LYS A 129 -9.26 -0.35 -22.45
CA LYS A 129 -8.31 -1.38 -21.95
C LYS A 129 -6.89 -0.83 -21.93
N GLY A 130 -6.04 -1.39 -21.04
CA GLY A 130 -4.63 -1.00 -20.93
C GLY A 130 -4.47 0.49 -20.65
N ILE A 131 -3.57 1.17 -21.36
CA ILE A 131 -3.32 2.62 -21.18
C ILE A 131 -4.51 3.52 -21.55
N ASN A 132 -5.42 3.01 -22.37
CA ASN A 132 -6.62 3.74 -22.80
C ASN A 132 -7.82 3.50 -21.85
N GLU A 133 -7.64 2.78 -20.78
CA GLU A 133 -8.69 2.56 -19.79
C GLU A 133 -8.99 3.85 -19.02
N LYS A 134 -10.27 4.17 -18.87
CA LYS A 134 -10.77 5.38 -18.21
C LYS A 134 -11.83 5.01 -17.19
N GLY A 135 -11.79 5.68 -16.04
CA GLY A 135 -12.87 5.67 -15.06
C GLY A 135 -13.80 6.88 -15.30
N ILE A 136 -15.03 6.58 -15.58
CA ILE A 136 -16.08 7.57 -15.89
C ILE A 136 -17.05 7.60 -14.71
N ASP A 137 -17.31 8.78 -14.20
CA ASP A 137 -18.41 9.00 -13.25
C ASP A 137 -19.73 8.87 -14.01
N LYS A 138 -20.60 7.96 -13.57
CA LYS A 138 -21.85 7.65 -14.25
C LYS A 138 -22.84 8.81 -14.21
N ASP A 139 -22.82 9.59 -13.14
CA ASP A 139 -23.80 10.64 -12.90
C ASP A 139 -23.51 11.88 -13.75
N SER A 140 -22.25 12.26 -13.85
CA SER A 140 -21.82 13.41 -14.65
C SER A 140 -21.38 13.07 -16.09
N GLY A 141 -21.13 11.80 -16.38
CA GLY A 141 -20.54 11.34 -17.65
C GLY A 141 -19.08 11.75 -17.85
N LYS A 142 -18.43 12.38 -16.86
CA LYS A 142 -17.08 12.88 -16.98
C LYS A 142 -16.04 11.79 -16.73
N ILE A 143 -14.91 11.87 -17.43
CA ILE A 143 -13.74 11.06 -17.16
C ILE A 143 -13.06 11.62 -15.91
N ILE A 144 -13.07 10.87 -14.82
CA ILE A 144 -12.46 11.27 -13.54
C ILE A 144 -11.19 10.46 -13.21
N ILE A 145 -10.99 9.29 -13.84
CA ILE A 145 -9.73 8.54 -13.76
C ILE A 145 -9.13 8.41 -15.15
N ASP A 146 -7.86 8.73 -15.26
CA ASP A 146 -7.10 8.66 -16.51
C ASP A 146 -5.75 8.00 -16.28
N LEU A 147 -5.16 7.42 -17.31
CA LEU A 147 -3.85 6.77 -17.24
C LEU A 147 -2.82 7.52 -18.08
N ASN A 148 -1.59 7.60 -17.56
CA ASN A 148 -0.48 8.21 -18.29
C ASN A 148 0.77 7.34 -18.19
N LYS A 149 1.43 7.10 -19.31
CA LYS A 149 2.69 6.32 -19.41
C LYS A 149 3.79 6.85 -18.47
N LYS A 150 3.84 8.15 -18.23
CA LYS A 150 4.82 8.75 -17.30
C LYS A 150 4.73 8.25 -15.86
N HIS A 151 3.58 7.68 -15.47
CA HIS A 151 3.36 7.11 -14.14
C HIS A 151 3.57 5.60 -14.09
N PHE A 152 3.91 4.95 -15.21
CA PHE A 152 4.32 3.55 -15.22
C PHE A 152 5.79 3.45 -14.83
N ARG A 153 6.10 2.52 -13.95
CA ARG A 153 7.48 2.24 -13.58
C ARG A 153 8.16 1.40 -14.66
N PRO A 154 9.40 1.73 -15.06
CA PRO A 154 10.14 0.94 -16.06
C PRO A 154 10.34 -0.53 -15.65
N SER A 155 10.40 -0.78 -14.34
CA SER A 155 10.55 -2.11 -13.75
C SER A 155 9.50 -2.27 -12.65
N GLU A 156 8.28 -2.66 -13.05
CA GLU A 156 7.17 -2.87 -12.11
C GLU A 156 7.26 -4.27 -11.48
N VAL A 157 6.81 -4.38 -10.25
CA VAL A 157 6.50 -5.65 -9.62
C VAL A 157 5.00 -5.84 -9.71
N ASP A 158 4.57 -6.76 -10.56
CA ASP A 158 3.15 -6.91 -10.88
C ASP A 158 2.35 -7.48 -9.71
N PHE A 159 2.95 -8.38 -8.92
CA PHE A 159 2.28 -9.08 -7.83
C PHE A 159 3.11 -9.08 -6.54
N LEU A 160 2.51 -8.60 -5.46
CA LEU A 160 3.08 -8.64 -4.12
C LEU A 160 2.00 -9.05 -3.11
N ARG A 161 2.19 -10.22 -2.48
CA ARG A 161 1.42 -10.69 -1.33
C ARG A 161 2.37 -11.34 -0.34
N GLY A 162 2.27 -10.98 0.93
CA GLY A 162 3.13 -11.49 1.98
C GLY A 162 2.49 -12.61 2.78
N ASP A 163 3.29 -13.60 3.17
CA ASP A 163 2.90 -14.61 4.15
C ASP A 163 3.45 -14.25 5.53
N PHE A 164 2.58 -13.88 6.45
CA PHE A 164 2.93 -13.57 7.84
C PHE A 164 2.76 -14.76 8.80
N SER A 165 2.65 -15.98 8.32
CA SER A 165 2.41 -17.18 9.13
C SER A 165 3.43 -17.36 10.25
N LYS A 166 4.71 -17.06 9.99
CA LYS A 166 5.77 -17.06 11.01
C LYS A 166 5.49 -16.06 12.13
N ALA A 167 5.15 -14.82 11.80
CA ALA A 167 4.82 -13.78 12.77
C ALA A 167 3.57 -14.15 13.59
N ARG A 168 2.53 -14.69 12.95
CA ARG A 168 1.33 -15.18 13.62
C ARG A 168 1.65 -16.29 14.62
N LYS A 169 2.43 -17.29 14.21
CA LYS A 169 2.78 -18.45 15.04
C LYS A 169 3.63 -18.06 16.26
N HIS A 170 4.65 -17.24 16.07
CA HIS A 170 5.70 -17.00 17.06
C HIS A 170 5.55 -15.69 17.82
N LEU A 171 5.18 -14.59 17.14
CA LEU A 171 4.94 -13.29 17.76
C LEU A 171 3.51 -13.12 18.25
N LYS A 172 2.60 -14.06 17.93
CA LYS A 172 1.16 -13.92 18.16
C LYS A 172 0.65 -12.58 17.59
N TRP A 173 1.17 -12.23 16.41
CA TRP A 173 0.79 -11.04 15.68
C TRP A 173 -0.05 -11.40 14.46
N SER A 174 -1.09 -10.64 14.25
CA SER A 174 -1.88 -10.61 13.01
C SER A 174 -2.41 -9.19 12.77
N PRO A 175 -2.66 -8.79 11.54
CA PRO A 175 -3.30 -7.53 11.25
C PRO A 175 -4.70 -7.50 11.86
N GLN A 176 -5.05 -6.42 12.57
CA GLN A 176 -6.33 -6.24 13.24
C GLN A 176 -7.24 -5.29 12.46
N ILE A 177 -6.66 -4.34 11.74
CA ILE A 177 -7.38 -3.34 10.97
C ILE A 177 -7.56 -3.85 9.55
N SER A 178 -8.80 -3.95 9.09
CA SER A 178 -9.10 -4.38 7.73
C SER A 178 -8.70 -3.31 6.70
N THR A 179 -8.56 -3.71 5.44
CA THR A 179 -8.31 -2.74 4.35
C THR A 179 -9.49 -1.76 4.20
N ASP A 180 -10.69 -2.21 4.52
CA ASP A 180 -11.90 -1.39 4.47
C ASP A 180 -11.87 -0.29 5.54
N ASP A 181 -11.53 -0.64 6.78
CA ASP A 181 -11.35 0.31 7.89
C ASP A 181 -10.16 1.26 7.62
N LEU A 182 -9.09 0.77 7.03
CA LEU A 182 -7.95 1.60 6.60
C LEU A 182 -8.41 2.67 5.61
N ILE A 183 -9.22 2.30 4.63
CA ILE A 183 -9.75 3.24 3.63
C ILE A 183 -10.66 4.26 4.30
N ASP A 184 -11.52 3.84 5.22
CA ASP A 184 -12.41 4.74 5.98
C ASP A 184 -11.61 5.75 6.80
N ASP A 185 -10.55 5.30 7.47
CA ASP A 185 -9.66 6.18 8.24
C ASP A 185 -8.98 7.22 7.34
N MET A 186 -8.49 6.79 6.17
CA MET A 186 -7.85 7.68 5.20
C MET A 186 -8.84 8.69 4.58
N ILE A 187 -10.07 8.27 4.26
CA ILE A 187 -11.12 9.14 3.71
C ILE A 187 -11.56 10.17 4.75
N ARG A 188 -11.80 9.74 5.99
CA ARG A 188 -12.22 10.61 7.09
C ARG A 188 -11.22 11.74 7.31
N GLU A 189 -9.94 11.40 7.39
CA GLU A 189 -8.87 12.41 7.54
C GLU A 189 -8.83 13.37 6.35
N GLU A 190 -8.92 12.85 5.12
CA GLU A 190 -8.85 13.72 3.93
C GLU A 190 -10.08 14.64 3.83
N LEU A 191 -11.26 14.14 4.21
CA LEU A 191 -12.48 14.98 4.24
C LEU A 191 -12.43 16.08 5.29
N SER A 192 -11.71 15.89 6.39
CA SER A 192 -11.56 16.88 7.45
C SER A 192 -10.69 18.08 7.05
N ILE A 193 -9.94 17.97 5.96
CA ILE A 193 -9.08 19.04 5.43
C ILE A 193 -9.90 20.07 4.62
N TYR A 194 -11.05 19.66 4.06
CA TYR A 194 -11.90 20.45 3.17
C TYR A 194 -13.33 20.60 3.70
#